data_68d7de9c8a6059464f179df6c117cbaf
#
_entry.id   68d7de9c8a6059464f179df6c117cbaf
#
_cell.length_a   1.000
_cell.length_b   1.000
_cell.length_c   1.000
_cell.angle_alpha   90.00
_cell.angle_beta   90.00
_cell.angle_gamma   90.00
#
_symmetry.space_group_name_H-M   'P 1'
#
loop_
_entity.id
_entity.type
_entity.pdbx_description
1 polymer ?
#
loop_
_entity_poly.entity_id
_entity_poly.type
_entity_poly.pdbx_seq_one_letter_code
_entity_poly.pdbx_strand_id
1 'polypeptide(L)'
;MKLIRTIRLDASDTFVFARAAEPTEWAVSGAFVFWNADVEKLEGKARSAFRSGFLGVESLGWSTLVQIVEATDADRAALVERLAQQLVAHFGAPDIASARAAAEEEVAFAESLCNHPTDTLIAVHRTFEDGAVREAFRTLHPRGDRKPMRAFSFLEVEGEEEPADEVNLVALAKNKRAGS
;
A
#
# COMPACT_ATOMS: atom_id res chain seq x y z
N MET A 1 3.85 10.04 16.77
CA MET A 1 3.29 9.98 15.40
C MET A 1 2.92 8.54 15.05
N LYS A 2 2.30 8.33 13.91
CA LYS A 2 1.94 6.99 13.45
C LYS A 2 2.43 6.75 12.02
N LEU A 3 2.86 5.54 11.74
CA LEU A 3 3.28 5.09 10.41
C LEU A 3 2.64 3.73 10.12
N ILE A 4 2.86 3.21 8.91
CA ILE A 4 2.32 1.92 8.50
C ILE A 4 3.42 0.86 8.44
N ARG A 5 3.08 -0.35 8.88
CA ARG A 5 3.90 -1.56 8.75
C ARG A 5 3.17 -2.63 7.98
N THR A 6 3.91 -3.43 7.26
CA THR A 6 3.37 -4.62 6.61
C THR A 6 2.80 -5.58 7.64
N ILE A 7 1.70 -6.23 7.29
CA ILE A 7 1.11 -7.29 8.09
C ILE A 7 0.75 -8.47 7.18
N ARG A 8 1.00 -9.67 7.65
CA ARG A 8 0.64 -10.90 6.94
C ARG A 8 -0.32 -11.70 7.83
N LEU A 9 -1.58 -11.78 7.43
CA LEU A 9 -2.60 -12.54 8.14
C LEU A 9 -2.55 -14.03 7.80
N ASP A 10 -2.10 -14.36 6.59
CA ASP A 10 -1.92 -15.71 6.08
C ASP A 10 -0.82 -15.74 5.01
N ALA A 11 -0.67 -16.86 4.32
CA ALA A 11 0.36 -17.02 3.31
C ALA A 11 -0.03 -16.50 1.91
N SER A 12 -1.19 -15.85 1.74
CA SER A 12 -1.70 -15.46 0.42
C SER A 12 -0.78 -14.51 -0.33
N ASP A 13 -0.12 -13.57 0.36
CA ASP A 13 0.82 -12.64 -0.27
C ASP A 13 1.98 -13.36 -0.97
N THR A 14 2.41 -14.49 -0.47
CA THR A 14 3.49 -15.28 -1.08
C THR A 14 3.08 -15.92 -2.42
N PHE A 15 1.78 -16.05 -2.66
CA PHE A 15 1.23 -16.58 -3.91
C PHE A 15 0.81 -15.48 -4.89
N VAL A 16 0.33 -14.35 -4.35
CA VAL A 16 -0.21 -13.23 -5.14
C VAL A 16 0.89 -12.36 -5.72
N PHE A 17 2.00 -12.18 -4.99
CA PHE A 17 3.12 -11.33 -5.39
C PHE A 17 4.35 -12.15 -5.78
N ALA A 18 5.13 -11.63 -6.72
CA ALA A 18 6.42 -12.22 -7.08
C ALA A 18 7.39 -12.20 -5.88
N ARG A 19 7.35 -11.14 -5.10
CA ARG A 19 8.05 -11.01 -3.83
C ARG A 19 7.08 -10.47 -2.79
N ALA A 20 6.79 -11.25 -1.77
CA ALA A 20 6.02 -10.79 -0.61
C ALA A 20 6.94 -9.98 0.33
N ALA A 21 6.40 -8.91 0.90
CA ALA A 21 7.09 -8.19 1.96
C ALA A 21 7.26 -9.07 3.20
N GLU A 22 8.33 -8.83 3.94
CA GLU A 22 8.47 -9.44 5.25
C GLU A 22 7.44 -8.83 6.23
N PRO A 23 6.89 -9.60 7.14
CA PRO A 23 5.98 -9.06 8.14
C PRO A 23 6.65 -8.01 9.02
N THR A 24 5.90 -6.97 9.38
CA THR A 24 6.32 -5.93 10.33
C THR A 24 7.43 -4.99 9.87
N GLU A 25 7.76 -4.99 8.58
CA GLU A 25 8.65 -3.95 8.05
C GLU A 25 7.90 -2.64 7.79
N TRP A 26 8.61 -1.53 7.82
CA TRP A 26 8.03 -0.25 7.44
C TRP A 26 7.57 -0.27 5.99
N ALA A 27 6.45 0.36 5.71
CA ALA A 27 5.85 0.34 4.39
C ALA A 27 5.51 1.75 3.90
N VAL A 28 5.44 1.88 2.59
CA VAL A 28 4.91 3.04 1.87
C VAL A 28 3.92 2.57 0.81
N SER A 29 3.20 3.50 0.18
CA SER A 29 2.28 3.15 -0.90
C SER A 29 2.97 2.35 -2.01
N GLY A 30 4.09 2.82 -2.50
CA GLY A 30 4.87 2.14 -3.54
C GLY A 30 4.39 2.39 -4.96
N ALA A 31 3.47 3.31 -5.19
CA ALA A 31 2.99 3.63 -6.53
C ALA A 31 4.12 4.07 -7.48
N PHE A 32 5.15 4.70 -6.96
CA PHE A 32 6.31 5.17 -7.73
C PHE A 32 7.04 4.04 -8.50
N VAL A 33 6.95 2.81 -8.02
CA VAL A 33 7.57 1.64 -8.68
C VAL A 33 7.05 1.47 -10.11
N PHE A 34 5.85 1.93 -10.39
CA PHE A 34 5.17 1.74 -11.67
C PHE A 34 5.22 2.97 -12.60
N TRP A 35 5.90 4.04 -12.23
CA TRP A 35 5.91 5.28 -13.03
C TRP A 35 6.43 5.10 -14.45
N ASN A 36 7.42 4.24 -14.66
CA ASN A 36 7.99 3.95 -15.98
C ASN A 36 7.44 2.65 -16.59
N ALA A 37 6.45 2.03 -15.95
CA ALA A 37 5.83 0.81 -16.46
C ALA A 37 4.62 1.14 -17.32
N ASP A 38 4.40 0.36 -18.36
CA ASP A 38 3.13 0.33 -19.08
C ASP A 38 2.14 -0.50 -18.25
N VAL A 39 1.43 0.17 -17.34
CA VAL A 39 0.55 -0.50 -16.36
C VAL A 39 -0.62 -1.24 -17.01
N GLU A 40 -1.03 -0.84 -18.21
CA GLU A 40 -2.10 -1.52 -18.96
C GLU A 40 -1.66 -2.90 -19.46
N LYS A 41 -0.37 -3.11 -19.63
CA LYS A 41 0.23 -4.37 -20.07
C LYS A 41 0.68 -5.27 -18.92
N LEU A 42 0.55 -4.83 -17.68
CA LEU A 42 0.90 -5.68 -16.53
C LEU A 42 -0.02 -6.89 -16.44
N GLU A 43 0.57 -8.04 -16.18
CA GLU A 43 -0.13 -9.32 -16.06
C GLU A 43 0.32 -10.07 -14.81
N GLY A 44 -0.52 -11.03 -14.35
CA GLY A 44 -0.18 -11.94 -13.26
C GLY A 44 0.20 -11.23 -11.98
N LYS A 45 1.31 -11.62 -11.40
CA LYS A 45 1.79 -11.13 -10.10
C LYS A 45 2.20 -9.65 -10.14
N ALA A 46 2.73 -9.17 -11.26
CA ALA A 46 3.07 -7.75 -11.43
C ALA A 46 1.80 -6.89 -11.42
N ARG A 47 0.73 -7.35 -12.06
CA ARG A 47 -0.56 -6.68 -12.03
C ARG A 47 -1.16 -6.67 -10.62
N SER A 48 -1.04 -7.76 -9.89
CA SER A 48 -1.49 -7.84 -8.49
C SER A 48 -0.75 -6.85 -7.61
N ALA A 49 0.57 -6.73 -7.76
CA ALA A 49 1.37 -5.75 -7.03
C ALA A 49 0.92 -4.32 -7.32
N PHE A 50 0.70 -3.99 -8.60
CA PHE A 50 0.17 -2.69 -8.98
C PHE A 50 -1.19 -2.42 -8.34
N ARG A 51 -2.13 -3.36 -8.47
CA ARG A 51 -3.52 -3.14 -8.02
C ARG A 51 -3.70 -3.08 -6.52
N SER A 52 -2.94 -3.87 -5.76
CA SER A 52 -3.27 -4.13 -4.36
C SER A 52 -2.07 -4.16 -3.41
N GLY A 53 -0.87 -3.82 -3.86
CA GLY A 53 0.33 -3.94 -3.04
C GLY A 53 0.77 -2.64 -2.38
N PHE A 54 1.07 -2.71 -1.09
CA PHE A 54 1.93 -1.75 -0.39
C PHE A 54 3.37 -2.24 -0.46
N LEU A 55 4.31 -1.33 -0.60
CA LEU A 55 5.73 -1.66 -0.69
C LEU A 55 6.37 -1.71 0.69
N GLY A 56 6.94 -2.86 1.06
CA GLY A 56 7.84 -2.98 2.19
C GLY A 56 9.20 -2.36 1.85
N VAL A 57 9.69 -1.48 2.69
CA VAL A 57 10.88 -0.67 2.34
C VAL A 57 12.18 -1.46 2.48
N GLU A 58 12.22 -2.44 3.38
CA GLU A 58 13.42 -3.25 3.58
C GLU A 58 13.57 -4.34 2.52
N SER A 59 12.53 -5.13 2.32
CA SER A 59 12.56 -6.26 1.37
C SER A 59 12.31 -5.85 -0.08
N LEU A 60 11.69 -4.68 -0.32
CA LEU A 60 11.11 -4.27 -1.60
C LEU A 60 10.06 -5.27 -2.12
N GLY A 61 9.49 -6.02 -1.19
CA GLY A 61 8.35 -6.91 -1.45
C GLY A 61 7.03 -6.20 -1.22
N TRP A 62 5.94 -6.88 -1.56
CA TRP A 62 4.59 -6.34 -1.53
C TRP A 62 3.74 -6.97 -0.42
N SER A 63 2.88 -6.18 0.17
CA SER A 63 1.91 -6.61 1.17
C SER A 63 0.52 -6.12 0.78
N THR A 64 -0.48 -7.00 0.88
CA THR A 64 -1.88 -6.62 0.62
C THR A 64 -2.43 -5.68 1.69
N LEU A 65 -1.98 -5.87 2.92
CA LEU A 65 -2.43 -5.10 4.07
C LEU A 65 -1.26 -4.46 4.79
N VAL A 66 -1.51 -3.28 5.32
CA VAL A 66 -0.62 -2.63 6.29
C VAL A 66 -1.40 -2.29 7.55
N GLN A 67 -0.67 -2.13 8.64
CA GLN A 67 -1.21 -1.81 9.95
C GLN A 67 -0.66 -0.47 10.43
N ILE A 68 -1.53 0.37 10.97
CA ILE A 68 -1.13 1.63 11.61
C ILE A 68 -0.51 1.30 12.97
N VAL A 69 0.71 1.79 13.18
CA VAL A 69 1.43 1.60 14.44
C VAL A 69 2.04 2.91 14.93
N GLU A 70 2.29 2.99 16.23
CA GLU A 70 3.05 4.11 16.78
C GLU A 70 4.48 4.11 16.24
N ALA A 71 4.99 5.30 16.00
CA ALA A 71 6.36 5.51 15.51
C ALA A 71 6.98 6.74 16.18
N THR A 72 8.28 6.73 16.33
CA THR A 72 9.04 7.87 16.81
C THR A 72 9.56 8.71 15.65
N ASP A 73 10.00 9.93 15.94
CA ASP A 73 10.68 10.77 14.94
C ASP A 73 11.96 10.09 14.41
N ALA A 74 12.63 9.32 15.26
CA ALA A 74 13.81 8.55 14.87
C ALA A 74 13.44 7.41 13.89
N ASP A 75 12.32 6.72 14.12
CA ASP A 75 11.81 5.70 13.18
C ASP A 75 11.50 6.33 11.82
N ARG A 76 10.83 7.48 11.82
CA ARG A 76 10.52 8.21 10.59
C ARG A 76 11.77 8.62 9.82
N ALA A 77 12.74 9.19 10.51
CA ALA A 77 14.02 9.59 9.90
C ALA A 77 14.79 8.39 9.33
N ALA A 78 14.84 7.28 10.06
CA ALA A 78 15.46 6.05 9.59
C ALA A 78 14.74 5.47 8.36
N LEU A 79 13.41 5.52 8.34
CA LEU A 79 12.61 5.07 7.20
C LEU A 79 12.90 5.92 5.96
N VAL A 80 12.93 7.25 6.08
CA VAL A 80 13.27 8.16 4.96
C VAL A 80 14.66 7.83 4.42
N GLU A 81 15.65 7.69 5.29
CA GLU A 81 17.02 7.39 4.85
C GLU A 81 17.12 6.02 4.18
N ARG A 82 16.46 5.00 4.74
CA ARG A 82 16.43 3.66 4.14
C ARG A 82 15.75 3.67 2.77
N LEU A 83 14.61 4.32 2.65
CA LEU A 83 13.93 4.45 1.34
C LEU A 83 14.79 5.21 0.34
N ALA A 84 15.46 6.29 0.74
CA ALA A 84 16.36 7.03 -0.14
C ALA A 84 17.49 6.14 -0.68
N GLN A 85 18.10 5.32 0.19
CA GLN A 85 19.12 4.34 -0.23
C GLN A 85 18.56 3.33 -1.25
N GLN A 86 17.35 2.84 -1.03
CA GLN A 86 16.69 1.92 -1.96
C GLN A 86 16.40 2.60 -3.31
N LEU A 87 15.98 3.87 -3.29
CA LEU A 87 15.72 4.63 -4.52
C LEU A 87 16.99 4.79 -5.37
N VAL A 88 18.14 5.05 -4.74
CA VAL A 88 19.42 5.11 -5.43
C VAL A 88 19.84 3.73 -5.97
N ALA A 89 19.75 2.71 -5.14
CA ALA A 89 20.25 1.38 -5.45
C ALA A 89 19.42 0.64 -6.51
N HIS A 90 18.08 0.83 -6.51
CA HIS A 90 17.16 0.00 -7.28
C HIS A 90 16.19 0.74 -8.21
N PHE A 91 16.01 2.05 -8.03
CA PHE A 91 14.99 2.81 -8.77
C PHE A 91 15.54 3.97 -9.58
N GLY A 92 16.86 4.03 -9.75
CA GLY A 92 17.48 4.97 -10.67
C GLY A 92 17.52 6.43 -10.20
N ALA A 93 17.38 6.70 -8.91
CA ALA A 93 17.57 8.05 -8.39
C ALA A 93 19.01 8.52 -8.66
N PRO A 94 19.18 9.75 -9.19
CA PRO A 94 20.51 10.20 -9.66
C PRO A 94 21.51 10.43 -8.52
N ASP A 95 21.02 10.82 -7.35
CA ASP A 95 21.85 11.08 -6.16
C ASP A 95 21.02 10.92 -4.89
N ILE A 96 21.71 10.89 -3.75
CA ILE A 96 21.06 10.68 -2.46
C ILE A 96 20.21 11.88 -2.02
N ALA A 97 20.55 13.09 -2.42
CA ALA A 97 19.79 14.28 -2.06
C ALA A 97 18.40 14.28 -2.73
N SER A 98 18.35 13.99 -4.03
CA SER A 98 17.09 13.83 -4.77
C SER A 98 16.27 12.66 -4.23
N ALA A 99 16.94 11.55 -3.91
CA ALA A 99 16.32 10.37 -3.33
C ALA A 99 15.69 10.65 -1.96
N ARG A 100 16.36 11.42 -1.10
CA ARG A 100 15.80 11.84 0.20
C ARG A 100 14.56 12.70 0.02
N ALA A 101 14.56 13.64 -0.91
CA ALA A 101 13.39 14.46 -1.18
C ALA A 101 12.19 13.60 -1.61
N ALA A 102 12.40 12.65 -2.52
CA ALA A 102 11.36 11.72 -2.95
C ALA A 102 10.91 10.78 -1.81
N ALA A 103 11.84 10.27 -1.03
CA ALA A 103 11.54 9.43 0.13
C ALA A 103 10.73 10.18 1.19
N GLU A 104 11.04 11.46 1.42
CA GLU A 104 10.31 12.32 2.35
C GLU A 104 8.84 12.48 1.92
N GLU A 105 8.60 12.69 0.63
CA GLU A 105 7.23 12.78 0.09
C GLU A 105 6.46 11.46 0.24
N GLU A 106 7.09 10.34 -0.05
CA GLU A 106 6.47 9.00 0.10
C GLU A 106 6.14 8.68 1.55
N VAL A 107 7.06 8.98 2.46
CA VAL A 107 6.84 8.75 3.91
C VAL A 107 5.79 9.70 4.45
N ALA A 108 5.78 10.96 4.04
CA ALA A 108 4.75 11.92 4.42
C ALA A 108 3.35 11.48 3.93
N PHE A 109 3.29 10.92 2.72
CA PHE A 109 2.05 10.34 2.21
C PHE A 109 1.59 9.14 3.05
N ALA A 110 2.50 8.21 3.36
CA ALA A 110 2.19 7.07 4.23
C ALA A 110 1.70 7.52 5.61
N GLU A 111 2.32 8.55 6.18
CA GLU A 111 1.89 9.18 7.44
C GLU A 111 0.46 9.75 7.34
N SER A 112 0.13 10.36 6.20
CA SER A 112 -1.22 10.93 5.97
C SER A 112 -2.34 9.88 5.99
N LEU A 113 -2.01 8.60 5.74
CA LEU A 113 -2.96 7.50 5.82
C LEU A 113 -3.28 7.08 7.26
N CYS A 114 -2.51 7.58 8.24
CA CYS A 114 -2.58 7.14 9.63
C CYS A 114 -3.57 7.95 10.50
N ASN A 115 -4.64 8.48 9.91
CA ASN A 115 -5.66 9.28 10.63
C ASN A 115 -6.62 8.44 11.49
N HIS A 116 -6.36 7.15 11.63
CA HIS A 116 -7.16 6.18 12.37
C HIS A 116 -6.40 5.71 13.60
N PRO A 117 -7.09 5.02 14.54
CA PRO A 117 -6.42 4.41 15.68
C PRO A 117 -5.32 3.44 15.26
N THR A 118 -4.36 3.22 16.16
CA THR A 118 -3.40 2.11 16.01
C THR A 118 -4.12 0.78 15.85
N ASP A 119 -3.46 -0.16 15.21
CA ASP A 119 -3.99 -1.49 14.86
C ASP A 119 -5.08 -1.49 13.78
N THR A 120 -5.46 -0.33 13.26
CA THR A 120 -6.28 -0.26 12.05
C THR A 120 -5.50 -0.82 10.87
N LEU A 121 -6.13 -1.69 10.08
CA LEU A 121 -5.57 -2.22 8.85
C LEU A 121 -6.01 -1.36 7.67
N ILE A 122 -5.12 -1.22 6.68
CA ILE A 122 -5.41 -0.49 5.45
C ILE A 122 -5.12 -1.39 4.26
N ALA A 123 -6.06 -1.40 3.32
CA ALA A 123 -5.90 -1.99 1.98
C ALA A 123 -5.87 -0.88 0.93
N VAL A 124 -5.14 -1.08 -0.16
CA VAL A 124 -5.10 -0.18 -1.30
C VAL A 124 -5.70 -0.84 -2.53
N HIS A 125 -6.39 -0.04 -3.34
CA HIS A 125 -6.78 -0.43 -4.68
C HIS A 125 -6.34 0.65 -5.67
N ARG A 126 -5.47 0.28 -6.61
CA ARG A 126 -4.99 1.19 -7.66
C ARG A 126 -5.64 0.88 -8.99
N THR A 127 -5.92 1.95 -9.71
CA THR A 127 -6.41 1.91 -11.08
C THR A 127 -5.60 2.87 -11.94
N PHE A 128 -5.64 2.65 -13.24
CA PHE A 128 -5.04 3.54 -14.22
C PHE A 128 -6.14 4.08 -15.11
N GLU A 129 -6.38 5.38 -15.02
CA GLU A 129 -7.47 6.06 -15.73
C GLU A 129 -6.96 7.39 -16.28
N ASP A 130 -7.30 7.69 -17.53
CA ASP A 130 -6.94 8.94 -18.20
C ASP A 130 -5.44 9.28 -18.10
N GLY A 131 -4.58 8.26 -18.24
CA GLY A 131 -3.13 8.42 -18.17
C GLY A 131 -2.58 8.62 -16.77
N ALA A 132 -3.35 8.42 -15.72
CA ALA A 132 -2.94 8.62 -14.34
C ALA A 132 -3.25 7.41 -13.45
N VAL A 133 -2.36 7.17 -12.49
CA VAL A 133 -2.60 6.19 -11.41
C VAL A 133 -3.48 6.84 -10.36
N ARG A 134 -4.52 6.15 -9.95
CA ARG A 134 -5.42 6.54 -8.86
C ARG A 134 -5.39 5.50 -7.77
N GLU A 135 -5.37 5.96 -6.51
CA GLU A 135 -5.33 5.11 -5.33
C GLU A 135 -6.58 5.31 -4.49
N ALA A 136 -7.21 4.23 -4.09
CA ALA A 136 -8.28 4.22 -3.08
C ALA A 136 -7.82 3.40 -1.88
N PHE A 137 -8.05 3.91 -0.69
CA PHE A 137 -7.65 3.27 0.56
C PHE A 137 -8.88 2.91 1.38
N ARG A 138 -8.88 1.70 1.92
CA ARG A 138 -9.94 1.20 2.79
C ARG A 138 -9.38 0.80 4.12
N THR A 139 -10.07 1.17 5.18
CA THR A 139 -9.75 0.74 6.53
C THR A 139 -10.54 -0.49 6.91
N LEU A 140 -9.88 -1.39 7.63
CA LEU A 140 -10.47 -2.60 8.16
C LEU A 140 -10.21 -2.65 9.66
N HIS A 141 -11.27 -2.93 10.43
CA HIS A 141 -11.17 -3.05 11.88
C HIS A 141 -11.55 -4.45 12.32
N PRO A 142 -10.94 -4.98 13.40
CA PRO A 142 -11.39 -6.21 13.99
C PRO A 142 -12.85 -6.07 14.46
N ARG A 143 -13.67 -7.08 14.20
CA ARG A 143 -15.05 -7.09 14.72
C ARG A 143 -15.03 -7.28 16.24
N GLY A 144 -15.48 -6.25 16.98
CA GLY A 144 -15.38 -6.21 18.44
C GLY A 144 -16.18 -7.26 19.20
N ASP A 145 -17.36 -7.69 18.74
CA ASP A 145 -18.33 -8.44 19.57
C ASP A 145 -18.77 -9.81 19.01
N ARG A 146 -18.12 -10.33 17.97
CA ARG A 146 -18.48 -11.64 17.42
C ARG A 146 -17.42 -12.68 17.73
N LYS A 147 -17.86 -13.81 18.29
CA LYS A 147 -17.00 -14.99 18.43
C LYS A 147 -16.40 -15.34 17.07
N PRO A 148 -15.08 -15.46 16.97
CA PRO A 148 -14.42 -15.75 15.70
C PRO A 148 -14.78 -17.16 15.25
N MET A 149 -15.56 -17.26 14.19
CA MET A 149 -15.90 -18.56 13.60
C MET A 149 -14.95 -18.94 12.47
N ARG A 150 -14.33 -17.96 11.79
CA ARG A 150 -13.38 -18.19 10.68
C ARG A 150 -12.44 -16.99 10.57
N ALA A 151 -11.22 -17.22 10.05
CA ALA A 151 -10.18 -16.19 9.96
C ALA A 151 -10.62 -14.89 9.29
N PHE A 152 -11.38 -14.95 8.19
CA PHE A 152 -11.83 -13.76 7.47
C PHE A 152 -13.08 -13.07 8.04
N SER A 153 -13.70 -13.62 9.08
CA SER A 153 -14.79 -12.96 9.79
C SER A 153 -14.33 -11.97 10.87
N PHE A 154 -13.03 -11.85 11.06
CA PHE A 154 -12.44 -10.90 12.01
C PHE A 154 -12.40 -9.46 11.51
N LEU A 155 -12.52 -9.24 10.21
CA LEU A 155 -12.35 -7.93 9.60
C LEU A 155 -13.68 -7.41 9.08
N GLU A 156 -13.93 -6.15 9.33
CA GLU A 156 -15.06 -5.41 8.82
C GLU A 156 -14.54 -4.14 8.12
N VAL A 157 -15.04 -3.87 6.93
CA VAL A 157 -14.69 -2.64 6.20
C VAL A 157 -15.49 -1.48 6.78
N GLU A 158 -14.80 -0.50 7.36
CA GLU A 158 -15.39 0.74 7.85
C GLU A 158 -15.09 1.88 6.90
N GLY A 159 -15.94 2.05 5.92
CA GLY A 159 -15.88 3.22 5.07
C GLY A 159 -14.70 3.29 4.11
N GLU A 160 -14.78 4.20 3.22
CA GLU A 160 -13.75 4.56 2.25
C GLU A 160 -13.25 5.95 2.56
N GLU A 161 -11.94 6.11 2.50
CA GLU A 161 -11.25 7.31 2.95
C GLU A 161 -11.19 8.42 1.92
N GLU A 162 -11.26 8.08 0.66
CA GLU A 162 -11.10 8.98 -0.46
C GLU A 162 -12.36 8.96 -1.34
N PRO A 163 -13.31 9.86 -1.10
CA PRO A 163 -14.59 9.86 -1.84
C PRO A 163 -14.44 9.94 -3.35
N ALA A 164 -13.44 10.65 -3.85
CA ALA A 164 -13.17 10.75 -5.28
C ALA A 164 -12.74 9.43 -5.89
N ASP A 165 -11.94 8.65 -5.17
CA ASP A 165 -11.47 7.33 -5.60
C ASP A 165 -12.57 6.29 -5.47
N GLU A 166 -13.44 6.41 -4.50
CA GLU A 166 -14.65 5.59 -4.36
C GLU A 166 -15.54 5.69 -5.60
N VAL A 167 -15.76 6.90 -6.09
CA VAL A 167 -16.55 7.13 -7.33
C VAL A 167 -15.89 6.44 -8.52
N ASN A 168 -14.58 6.51 -8.65
CA ASN A 168 -13.84 5.86 -9.72
C ASN A 168 -13.95 4.33 -9.66
N LEU A 169 -13.89 3.74 -8.48
CA LEU A 169 -14.05 2.29 -8.30
C LEU A 169 -15.45 1.82 -8.71
N VAL A 170 -16.48 2.58 -8.37
CA VAL A 170 -17.86 2.28 -8.76
C VAL A 170 -18.01 2.38 -10.29
N ALA A 171 -17.44 3.40 -10.92
CA ALA A 171 -17.48 3.57 -12.37
C ALA A 171 -16.76 2.41 -13.08
N LEU A 172 -15.61 1.96 -12.58
CA LEU A 172 -14.89 0.80 -13.10
C LEU A 172 -15.70 -0.49 -13.00
N ALA A 173 -16.36 -0.72 -11.89
CA ALA A 173 -17.21 -1.90 -11.70
C ALA A 173 -18.38 -1.92 -12.69
N LYS A 174 -18.99 -0.77 -12.96
CA LYS A 174 -20.05 -0.63 -13.95
C LYS A 174 -19.55 -0.87 -15.37
N ASN A 175 -18.42 -0.30 -15.74
CA ASN A 175 -17.82 -0.49 -17.06
C ASN A 175 -17.43 -1.96 -17.30
N LYS A 176 -16.90 -2.63 -16.29
CA LYS A 176 -16.56 -4.05 -16.40
C LYS A 176 -17.79 -4.95 -16.58
N ARG A 177 -18.93 -4.59 -15.99
CA ARG A 177 -20.21 -5.30 -16.19
C ARG A 177 -20.84 -5.01 -17.54
N ALA A 178 -20.70 -3.80 -18.06
CA ALA A 178 -21.24 -3.39 -19.36
C ALA A 178 -20.41 -3.92 -20.54
N GLY A 179 -19.12 -4.23 -20.33
CA GLY A 179 -18.21 -4.77 -21.35
C GLY A 179 -18.19 -6.31 -21.44
N SER A 180 -19.00 -6.98 -20.68
CA SER A 180 -19.20 -8.44 -20.74
C SER A 180 -20.52 -8.79 -21.45
#